data_815b473f446a5f80071c20200b16be70
#
_entry.id   815b473f446a5f80071c20200b16be70
#
_cell.length_a   1.000
_cell.length_b   1.000
_cell.length_c   1.000
_cell.angle_alpha   90.00
_cell.angle_beta   90.00
_cell.angle_gamma   90.00
#
_symmetry.space_group_name_H-M   'P 1'
#
loop_
_entity.id
_entity.type
_entity.pdbx_description
1 polymer ?
#
loop_
_entity_poly.entity_id
_entity_poly.type
_entity_poly.pdbx_seq_one_letter_code
_entity_poly.pdbx_strand_id
1 'polypeptide(L)'
;MKKTITTLLLLLLSLRMTGQIDYLEPIKDYSKYKSELSGYYSNVLSLLSTGLSKKPYACYAVIPSFSPEYTVSAETKNGKYYLISNTLSQNSWQAEKSTIKVNTKSTEISKTLYQALGELLQMATLQIQDMDGSTTGLDGTTYYFSTTNGKGEVLTGKKWSPDRATLMGRLVQIYESVYALSTGKAIPESLIINDARILLKDLQERSKAFPDEYKQPKYAGIFPAGLW
;
A
#
# COMPACT_ATOMS: atom_id res chain seq x y z
N MET A 1 -4.32 22.45 -46.09
CA MET A 1 -5.19 22.60 -44.91
C MET A 1 -5.78 21.28 -44.36
N LYS A 2 -6.30 20.34 -45.19
CA LYS A 2 -6.88 19.07 -44.66
C LYS A 2 -5.87 18.19 -43.90
N LYS A 3 -4.60 18.08 -44.32
CA LYS A 3 -3.56 17.25 -43.66
C LYS A 3 -3.17 17.79 -42.30
N THR A 4 -3.14 19.10 -42.07
CA THR A 4 -2.81 19.72 -40.78
C THR A 4 -3.89 19.49 -39.73
N ILE A 5 -5.16 19.48 -40.13
CA ILE A 5 -6.28 19.24 -39.23
C ILE A 5 -6.29 17.76 -38.74
N THR A 6 -6.00 16.84 -39.65
CA THR A 6 -5.94 15.40 -39.31
C THR A 6 -4.81 15.09 -38.33
N THR A 7 -3.64 15.73 -38.50
CA THR A 7 -2.50 15.57 -37.58
C THR A 7 -2.80 16.13 -36.18
N LEU A 8 -3.48 17.29 -36.12
CA LEU A 8 -3.88 17.91 -34.86
C LEU A 8 -4.95 17.07 -34.13
N LEU A 9 -5.88 16.47 -34.88
CA LEU A 9 -6.90 15.56 -34.29
C LEU A 9 -6.31 14.28 -33.76
N LEU A 10 -5.30 13.69 -34.43
CA LEU A 10 -4.54 12.53 -33.97
C LEU A 10 -3.71 12.86 -32.71
N LEU A 11 -3.12 14.06 -32.64
CA LEU A 11 -2.39 14.53 -31.46
C LEU A 11 -3.33 14.73 -30.25
N LEU A 12 -4.54 15.24 -30.47
CA LEU A 12 -5.57 15.41 -29.42
C LEU A 12 -6.16 14.07 -28.95
N LEU A 13 -6.23 13.07 -29.82
CA LEU A 13 -6.66 11.71 -29.47
C LEU A 13 -5.60 10.93 -28.67
N SER A 14 -4.31 11.21 -28.89
CA SER A 14 -3.24 10.60 -28.12
C SER A 14 -3.10 11.16 -26.69
N LEU A 15 -3.72 12.31 -26.39
CA LEU A 15 -3.78 12.92 -25.06
C LEU A 15 -4.89 12.34 -24.17
N ARG A 16 -5.74 11.46 -24.68
CA ARG A 16 -6.55 10.60 -23.83
C ARG A 16 -5.72 9.40 -23.35
N MET A 17 -4.60 9.67 -22.67
CA MET A 17 -4.05 8.71 -21.75
C MET A 17 -5.16 8.44 -20.73
N THR A 18 -5.70 7.25 -20.74
CA THR A 18 -6.50 6.74 -19.63
C THR A 18 -5.62 6.86 -18.41
N GLY A 19 -5.73 7.99 -17.71
CA GLY A 19 -4.93 8.24 -16.52
C GLY A 19 -5.25 7.10 -15.54
N GLN A 20 -4.28 6.23 -15.33
CA GLN A 20 -4.43 5.20 -14.31
C GLN A 20 -4.77 5.94 -13.01
N ILE A 21 -5.83 5.51 -12.33
CA ILE A 21 -6.25 6.09 -11.06
C ILE A 21 -5.06 6.09 -10.11
N ASP A 22 -4.54 7.28 -9.80
CA ASP A 22 -3.31 7.44 -9.02
C ASP A 22 -3.58 7.77 -7.55
N TYR A 23 -4.57 7.07 -6.96
CA TYR A 23 -4.95 7.14 -5.56
C TYR A 23 -5.00 5.74 -4.95
N LEU A 24 -4.91 5.67 -3.63
CA LEU A 24 -5.30 4.48 -2.91
C LEU A 24 -6.83 4.33 -2.98
N GLU A 25 -7.28 3.12 -3.14
CA GLU A 25 -8.69 2.75 -3.16
C GLU A 25 -9.12 2.27 -1.77
N PRO A 26 -10.38 2.49 -1.36
CA PRO A 26 -10.89 1.95 -0.11
C PRO A 26 -10.92 0.43 -0.16
N ILE A 27 -10.81 -0.20 1.00
CA ILE A 27 -11.01 -1.64 1.10
C ILE A 27 -12.51 -1.91 1.04
N LYS A 28 -12.91 -2.71 0.05
CA LYS A 28 -14.28 -3.22 -0.03
C LYS A 28 -14.45 -4.36 0.98
N ASP A 29 -15.62 -4.43 1.59
CA ASP A 29 -15.98 -5.50 2.51
C ASP A 29 -15.92 -6.86 1.78
N TYR A 30 -14.92 -7.67 2.10
CA TYR A 30 -14.75 -8.98 1.50
C TYR A 30 -15.82 -9.99 1.91
N SER A 31 -16.62 -9.71 2.95
CA SER A 31 -17.74 -10.57 3.35
C SER A 31 -18.81 -10.70 2.26
N LYS A 32 -18.85 -9.74 1.32
CA LYS A 32 -19.75 -9.72 0.16
C LYS A 32 -19.27 -10.61 -1.00
N TYR A 33 -18.03 -11.08 -0.97
CA TYR A 33 -17.52 -12.01 -1.98
C TYR A 33 -17.92 -13.45 -1.65
N LYS A 34 -17.77 -14.36 -2.64
CA LYS A 34 -17.97 -15.80 -2.43
C LYS A 34 -17.13 -16.25 -1.22
N SER A 35 -17.68 -17.16 -0.43
CA SER A 35 -17.13 -17.63 0.84
C SER A 35 -15.65 -18.03 0.79
N GLU A 36 -15.20 -18.64 -0.31
CA GLU A 36 -13.81 -19.06 -0.51
C GLU A 36 -12.84 -17.89 -0.58
N LEU A 37 -13.16 -16.83 -1.35
CA LEU A 37 -12.32 -15.66 -1.50
C LEU A 37 -12.24 -14.85 -0.20
N SER A 38 -13.37 -14.70 0.49
CA SER A 38 -13.42 -14.06 1.82
C SER A 38 -12.56 -14.82 2.83
N GLY A 39 -12.66 -16.15 2.85
CA GLY A 39 -11.84 -17.01 3.71
C GLY A 39 -10.35 -16.94 3.40
N TYR A 40 -9.97 -16.83 2.12
CA TYR A 40 -8.58 -16.63 1.71
C TYR A 40 -8.01 -15.32 2.27
N TYR A 41 -8.61 -14.17 1.97
CA TYR A 41 -8.10 -12.87 2.43
C TYR A 41 -8.04 -12.77 3.95
N SER A 42 -9.08 -13.24 4.65
CA SER A 42 -9.11 -13.23 6.10
C SER A 42 -7.95 -14.05 6.70
N ASN A 43 -7.70 -15.25 6.17
CA ASN A 43 -6.63 -16.12 6.64
C ASN A 43 -5.23 -15.52 6.36
N VAL A 44 -4.98 -15.05 5.14
CA VAL A 44 -3.70 -14.45 4.74
C VAL A 44 -3.37 -13.24 5.59
N LEU A 45 -4.30 -12.29 5.71
CA LEU A 45 -4.07 -11.07 6.47
C LEU A 45 -3.89 -11.36 7.96
N SER A 46 -4.59 -12.35 8.51
CA SER A 46 -4.38 -12.83 9.88
C SER A 46 -2.97 -13.38 10.09
N LEU A 47 -2.47 -14.21 9.17
CA LEU A 47 -1.10 -14.74 9.23
C LEU A 47 -0.06 -13.61 9.12
N LEU A 48 -0.24 -12.71 8.18
CA LEU A 48 0.68 -11.59 7.93
C LEU A 48 0.72 -10.59 9.09
N SER A 49 -0.36 -10.44 9.87
CA SER A 49 -0.42 -9.53 11.02
C SER A 49 0.12 -10.13 12.31
N THR A 50 0.56 -11.39 12.31
CA THR A 50 1.06 -12.08 13.51
C THR A 50 2.15 -11.28 14.21
N GLY A 51 1.93 -10.90 15.46
CA GLY A 51 2.90 -10.17 16.28
C GLY A 51 3.07 -8.69 15.94
N LEU A 52 2.28 -8.13 15.02
CA LEU A 52 2.28 -6.71 14.69
C LEU A 52 1.25 -5.94 15.53
N SER A 53 1.43 -4.61 15.59
CA SER A 53 0.49 -3.71 16.27
C SER A 53 -0.88 -3.70 15.57
N LYS A 54 -1.96 -3.76 16.36
CA LYS A 54 -3.33 -3.53 15.86
C LYS A 54 -3.59 -2.07 15.46
N LYS A 55 -2.69 -1.18 15.84
CA LYS A 55 -2.70 0.24 15.47
C LYS A 55 -1.35 0.59 14.84
N PRO A 56 -1.10 0.17 13.59
CA PRO A 56 0.19 0.37 12.97
C PRO A 56 0.47 1.85 12.75
N TYR A 57 1.71 2.25 13.00
CA TYR A 57 2.18 3.59 12.63
C TYR A 57 2.38 3.69 11.11
N ALA A 58 3.00 2.67 10.52
CA ALA A 58 3.11 2.49 9.08
C ALA A 58 3.20 0.99 8.76
N CYS A 59 2.23 0.45 8.05
CA CYS A 59 2.20 -0.96 7.68
C CYS A 59 1.89 -1.12 6.19
N TYR A 60 2.60 -2.04 5.56
CA TYR A 60 2.49 -2.39 4.16
C TYR A 60 2.36 -3.89 4.02
N ALA A 61 1.30 -4.36 3.37
CA ALA A 61 1.11 -5.77 3.09
C ALA A 61 0.92 -6.02 1.59
N VAL A 62 1.43 -7.12 1.10
CA VAL A 62 1.48 -7.47 -0.31
C VAL A 62 0.91 -8.85 -0.54
N ILE A 63 -0.07 -8.92 -1.42
CA ILE A 63 -0.71 -10.15 -1.85
C ILE A 63 -0.53 -10.30 -3.36
N PRO A 64 0.54 -10.98 -3.81
CA PRO A 64 0.79 -11.26 -5.21
C PRO A 64 0.04 -12.53 -5.65
N SER A 65 -0.28 -12.64 -6.94
CA SER A 65 -0.97 -13.82 -7.47
C SER A 65 -0.14 -15.10 -7.44
N PHE A 66 1.20 -15.02 -7.56
CA PHE A 66 2.03 -16.20 -7.83
C PHE A 66 3.26 -16.36 -6.95
N SER A 67 3.45 -15.52 -5.94
CA SER A 67 4.58 -15.60 -5.02
C SER A 67 4.09 -15.49 -3.57
N PRO A 68 4.93 -15.85 -2.58
CA PRO A 68 4.55 -15.73 -1.18
C PRO A 68 4.17 -14.30 -0.80
N GLU A 69 3.12 -14.19 -0.01
CA GLU A 69 2.62 -12.95 0.56
C GLU A 69 3.53 -12.47 1.68
N TYR A 70 3.59 -11.15 1.88
CA TYR A 70 4.42 -10.58 2.93
C TYR A 70 3.86 -9.26 3.47
N THR A 71 4.32 -8.89 4.64
CA THR A 71 4.05 -7.58 5.25
C THR A 71 5.32 -7.02 5.88
N VAL A 72 5.36 -5.69 6.03
CA VAL A 72 6.32 -4.99 6.87
C VAL A 72 5.61 -3.87 7.63
N SER A 73 5.87 -3.79 8.93
CA SER A 73 5.34 -2.77 9.83
C SER A 73 6.47 -2.02 10.52
N ALA A 74 6.31 -0.71 10.62
CA ALA A 74 7.18 0.14 11.44
C ALA A 74 6.63 0.19 12.86
N GLU A 75 7.37 -0.39 13.80
CA GLU A 75 6.98 -0.63 15.18
C GLU A 75 7.91 0.09 16.17
N THR A 76 7.38 0.36 17.36
CA THR A 76 8.18 0.84 18.49
C THR A 76 8.21 -0.19 19.61
N LYS A 77 9.39 -0.45 20.16
CA LYS A 77 9.57 -1.34 21.30
C LYS A 77 10.69 -0.81 22.20
N ASN A 78 10.40 -0.62 23.49
CA ASN A 78 11.37 -0.15 24.48
C ASN A 78 12.11 1.12 24.07
N GLY A 79 11.41 2.10 23.47
CA GLY A 79 11.99 3.37 23.03
C GLY A 79 12.84 3.31 21.76
N LYS A 80 12.93 2.15 21.13
CA LYS A 80 13.61 1.94 19.84
C LYS A 80 12.60 1.69 18.71
N TYR A 81 13.07 1.87 17.48
CA TYR A 81 12.27 1.76 16.26
C TYR A 81 12.71 0.55 15.44
N TYR A 82 11.74 -0.19 14.92
CA TYR A 82 11.98 -1.43 14.20
C TYR A 82 11.12 -1.51 12.94
N LEU A 83 11.64 -2.18 11.93
CA LEU A 83 10.84 -2.80 10.88
C LEU A 83 10.65 -4.26 11.25
N ILE A 84 9.41 -4.70 11.39
CA ILE A 84 9.06 -6.11 11.56
C ILE A 84 8.40 -6.58 10.28
N SER A 85 8.97 -7.61 9.66
CA SER A 85 8.41 -8.21 8.46
C SER A 85 7.99 -9.66 8.70
N ASN A 86 6.82 -10.01 8.17
CA ASN A 86 6.31 -11.38 8.10
C ASN A 86 6.24 -11.79 6.63
N THR A 87 6.79 -12.93 6.29
CA THR A 87 6.76 -13.51 4.94
C THR A 87 6.21 -14.92 5.05
N LEU A 88 5.21 -15.26 4.25
CA LEU A 88 4.73 -16.64 4.19
C LEU A 88 5.75 -17.53 3.50
N SER A 89 5.84 -18.79 3.93
CA SER A 89 6.81 -19.74 3.36
C SER A 89 6.52 -20.12 1.90
N GLN A 90 5.28 -19.92 1.47
CA GLN A 90 4.79 -20.24 0.13
C GLN A 90 3.53 -19.42 -0.17
N ASN A 91 3.13 -19.33 -1.44
CA ASN A 91 1.90 -18.65 -1.83
C ASN A 91 0.68 -19.37 -1.21
N SER A 92 -0.13 -18.64 -0.45
CA SER A 92 -1.20 -19.24 0.35
C SER A 92 -2.43 -19.61 -0.46
N TRP A 93 -2.57 -19.10 -1.67
CA TRP A 93 -3.64 -19.51 -2.59
C TRP A 93 -3.42 -20.92 -3.14
N GLN A 94 -2.13 -21.28 -3.38
CA GLN A 94 -1.75 -22.55 -3.99
C GLN A 94 -1.41 -23.63 -2.95
N ALA A 95 -1.13 -23.24 -1.71
CA ALA A 95 -0.64 -24.13 -0.68
C ALA A 95 -1.75 -24.72 0.18
N GLU A 96 -1.49 -25.90 0.73
CA GLU A 96 -2.29 -26.43 1.82
C GLU A 96 -2.09 -25.58 3.08
N LYS A 97 -3.20 -25.07 3.67
CA LYS A 97 -3.16 -24.11 4.80
C LYS A 97 -2.32 -24.59 5.98
N SER A 98 -2.32 -25.90 6.27
CA SER A 98 -1.57 -26.53 7.35
C SER A 98 -0.05 -26.45 7.18
N THR A 99 0.43 -26.22 5.96
CA THR A 99 1.87 -26.20 5.63
C THR A 99 2.46 -24.79 5.61
N ILE A 100 1.63 -23.76 5.66
CA ILE A 100 2.08 -22.36 5.60
C ILE A 100 2.72 -21.94 6.91
N LYS A 101 3.97 -21.49 6.84
CA LYS A 101 4.71 -20.93 7.97
C LYS A 101 4.91 -19.44 7.78
N VAL A 102 4.90 -18.69 8.88
CA VAL A 102 5.24 -17.27 8.89
C VAL A 102 6.71 -17.12 9.30
N ASN A 103 7.51 -16.53 8.42
CA ASN A 103 8.90 -16.17 8.70
C ASN A 103 8.96 -14.72 9.12
N THR A 104 9.23 -14.47 10.41
CA THR A 104 9.31 -13.11 10.96
C THR A 104 10.77 -12.67 11.04
N LYS A 105 11.04 -11.43 10.59
CA LYS A 105 12.32 -10.72 10.81
C LYS A 105 12.08 -9.39 11.47
N SER A 106 13.09 -8.92 12.23
CA SER A 106 13.07 -7.63 12.91
C SER A 106 14.40 -6.94 12.68
N THR A 107 14.37 -5.68 12.20
CA THR A 107 15.54 -4.85 11.92
C THR A 107 15.39 -3.52 12.65
N GLU A 108 16.35 -3.14 13.48
CA GLU A 108 16.36 -1.81 14.14
C GLU A 108 16.62 -0.73 13.08
N ILE A 109 15.88 0.37 13.15
CA ILE A 109 15.97 1.50 12.22
C ILE A 109 16.10 2.82 12.96
N SER A 110 16.50 3.86 12.24
CA SER A 110 16.55 5.21 12.80
C SER A 110 15.13 5.76 13.06
N LYS A 111 15.03 6.66 14.05
CA LYS A 111 13.82 7.45 14.30
C LYS A 111 13.39 8.23 13.05
N THR A 112 14.37 8.73 12.29
CA THR A 112 14.13 9.51 11.07
C THR A 112 13.42 8.69 9.98
N LEU A 113 13.87 7.46 9.76
CA LEU A 113 13.19 6.56 8.81
C LEU A 113 11.79 6.21 9.31
N TYR A 114 11.64 5.83 10.59
CA TYR A 114 10.34 5.54 11.19
C TYR A 114 9.34 6.68 10.96
N GLN A 115 9.73 7.93 11.26
CA GLN A 115 8.88 9.10 11.09
C GLN A 115 8.53 9.35 9.61
N ALA A 116 9.51 9.27 8.71
CA ALA A 116 9.28 9.49 7.28
C ALA A 116 8.26 8.50 6.69
N LEU A 117 8.31 7.22 7.11
CA LEU A 117 7.36 6.21 6.68
C LEU A 117 5.94 6.49 7.18
N GLY A 118 5.79 6.89 8.44
CA GLY A 118 4.48 7.21 9.01
C GLY A 118 3.85 8.45 8.37
N GLU A 119 4.61 9.54 8.23
CA GLU A 119 4.16 10.78 7.58
C GLU A 119 3.72 10.52 6.13
N LEU A 120 4.48 9.71 5.39
CA LEU A 120 4.15 9.34 4.02
C LEU A 120 2.82 8.56 3.95
N LEU A 121 2.64 7.53 4.79
CA LEU A 121 1.39 6.75 4.78
C LEU A 121 0.19 7.55 5.29
N GLN A 122 0.38 8.41 6.29
CA GLN A 122 -0.70 9.30 6.73
C GLN A 122 -1.19 10.17 5.56
N MET A 123 -0.28 10.78 4.80
CA MET A 123 -0.66 11.60 3.65
C MET A 123 -1.29 10.77 2.52
N ALA A 124 -0.77 9.58 2.23
CA ALA A 124 -1.33 8.72 1.18
C ALA A 124 -2.72 8.20 1.55
N THR A 125 -2.94 7.80 2.81
CA THR A 125 -4.25 7.27 3.26
C THR A 125 -5.31 8.35 3.46
N LEU A 126 -4.93 9.60 3.71
CA LEU A 126 -5.86 10.73 3.69
C LEU A 126 -6.43 11.00 2.29
N GLN A 127 -5.77 10.53 1.24
CA GLN A 127 -6.15 10.70 -0.16
C GLN A 127 -6.81 9.46 -0.77
N ILE A 128 -7.37 8.57 0.05
CA ILE A 128 -8.13 7.41 -0.43
C ILE A 128 -9.38 7.90 -1.16
N GLN A 129 -9.61 7.39 -2.39
CA GLN A 129 -10.77 7.70 -3.19
C GLN A 129 -11.45 6.42 -3.69
N ASP A 130 -12.78 6.39 -3.61
CA ASP A 130 -13.60 5.37 -4.27
C ASP A 130 -13.95 5.87 -5.67
N MET A 131 -13.21 5.39 -6.65
CA MET A 131 -13.44 5.70 -8.06
C MET A 131 -14.26 4.59 -8.69
N ASP A 132 -15.41 4.92 -9.23
CA ASP A 132 -16.20 3.99 -10.04
C ASP A 132 -15.36 3.48 -11.20
N GLY A 133 -15.22 2.15 -11.30
CA GLY A 133 -14.47 1.51 -12.38
C GLY A 133 -13.06 1.01 -12.03
N SER A 134 -12.73 0.82 -10.75
CA SER A 134 -11.48 0.14 -10.39
C SER A 134 -11.42 -1.25 -11.04
N THR A 135 -10.56 -1.39 -12.04
CA THR A 135 -10.30 -2.67 -12.71
C THR A 135 -9.36 -3.49 -11.84
N THR A 136 -9.89 -4.53 -11.20
CA THR A 136 -9.05 -5.61 -10.70
C THR A 136 -8.81 -6.57 -11.85
N GLY A 137 -7.55 -6.74 -12.25
CA GLY A 137 -7.17 -7.76 -13.23
C GLY A 137 -7.21 -9.17 -12.62
N LEU A 138 -7.09 -10.19 -13.48
CA LEU A 138 -7.03 -11.59 -13.02
C LEU A 138 -5.67 -11.91 -12.39
N ASP A 139 -4.58 -11.34 -12.95
CA ASP A 139 -3.20 -11.58 -12.52
C ASP A 139 -2.53 -10.26 -12.14
N GLY A 140 -1.93 -10.22 -10.96
CA GLY A 140 -1.27 -9.02 -10.46
C GLY A 140 -0.94 -9.08 -8.98
N THR A 141 -0.62 -7.93 -8.43
CA THR A 141 -0.30 -7.80 -6.99
C THR A 141 -1.19 -6.74 -6.35
N THR A 142 -1.82 -7.08 -5.25
CA THR A 142 -2.55 -6.12 -4.43
C THR A 142 -1.66 -5.66 -3.28
N TYR A 143 -1.52 -4.36 -3.16
CA TYR A 143 -0.77 -3.68 -2.11
C TYR A 143 -1.73 -3.01 -1.14
N TYR A 144 -1.52 -3.23 0.15
CA TYR A 144 -2.29 -2.62 1.23
C TYR A 144 -1.39 -1.70 2.04
N PHE A 145 -1.88 -0.52 2.36
CA PHE A 145 -1.17 0.48 3.15
C PHE A 145 -2.05 0.91 4.32
N SER A 146 -1.53 0.77 5.54
CA SER A 146 -2.27 1.06 6.75
C SER A 146 -1.49 1.97 7.68
N THR A 147 -2.19 2.93 8.29
CA THR A 147 -1.65 3.80 9.33
C THR A 147 -2.73 4.13 10.36
N THR A 148 -2.30 4.54 11.55
CA THR A 148 -3.21 5.03 12.57
C THR A 148 -3.16 6.55 12.61
N ASN A 149 -4.30 7.21 12.44
CA ASN A 149 -4.39 8.67 12.49
C ASN A 149 -4.32 9.22 13.92
N GLY A 150 -4.27 10.55 14.06
CA GLY A 150 -4.21 11.23 15.37
C GLY A 150 -5.42 11.01 16.28
N LYS A 151 -6.53 10.43 15.76
CA LYS A 151 -7.72 10.04 16.53
C LYS A 151 -7.67 8.58 16.99
N GLY A 152 -6.62 7.84 16.64
CA GLY A 152 -6.47 6.41 16.94
C GLY A 152 -7.28 5.50 16.01
N GLU A 153 -7.77 6.01 14.88
CA GLU A 153 -8.47 5.25 13.85
C GLU A 153 -7.45 4.69 12.84
N VAL A 154 -7.61 3.42 12.46
CA VAL A 154 -6.77 2.79 11.44
C VAL A 154 -7.35 3.12 10.07
N LEU A 155 -6.58 3.81 9.25
CA LEU A 155 -6.87 4.08 7.86
C LEU A 155 -6.14 3.05 6.99
N THR A 156 -6.85 2.42 6.08
CA THR A 156 -6.25 1.47 5.15
C THR A 156 -6.75 1.69 3.74
N GLY A 157 -5.81 1.81 2.81
CA GLY A 157 -6.07 1.85 1.39
C GLY A 157 -5.37 0.71 0.67
N LYS A 158 -5.86 0.37 -0.52
CA LYS A 158 -5.24 -0.64 -1.38
C LYS A 158 -4.91 -0.07 -2.75
N LYS A 159 -3.99 -0.71 -3.44
CA LYS A 159 -3.71 -0.48 -4.87
C LYS A 159 -3.38 -1.78 -5.56
N TRP A 160 -3.97 -1.99 -6.73
CA TRP A 160 -3.66 -3.13 -7.58
C TRP A 160 -2.67 -2.73 -8.66
N SER A 161 -1.52 -3.42 -8.72
CA SER A 161 -0.48 -3.33 -9.76
C SER A 161 -0.28 -1.92 -10.38
N PRO A 162 0.06 -0.88 -9.58
CA PRO A 162 0.20 0.47 -10.11
C PRO A 162 1.38 0.58 -11.06
N ASP A 163 1.27 1.44 -12.07
CA ASP A 163 2.41 1.83 -12.91
C ASP A 163 3.47 2.51 -12.03
N ARG A 164 4.73 2.13 -12.22
CA ARG A 164 5.86 2.60 -11.40
C ARG A 164 6.10 4.12 -11.51
N ALA A 165 5.68 4.76 -12.58
CA ALA A 165 5.82 6.20 -12.77
C ALA A 165 4.77 7.03 -12.02
N THR A 166 3.67 6.42 -11.57
CA THR A 166 2.61 7.07 -10.80
C THR A 166 3.04 7.32 -9.35
N LEU A 167 2.33 8.20 -8.63
CA LEU A 167 2.60 8.43 -7.19
C LEU A 167 2.39 7.14 -6.39
N MET A 168 1.34 6.36 -6.72
CA MET A 168 1.10 5.08 -6.05
C MET A 168 2.12 4.02 -6.43
N GLY A 169 2.64 4.02 -7.66
CA GLY A 169 3.75 3.16 -8.05
C GLY A 169 5.04 3.50 -7.33
N ARG A 170 5.34 4.78 -7.12
CA ARG A 170 6.48 5.25 -6.32
C ARG A 170 6.31 4.88 -4.84
N LEU A 171 5.09 4.97 -4.30
CA LEU A 171 4.79 4.51 -2.95
C LEU A 171 5.12 3.02 -2.80
N VAL A 172 4.69 2.18 -3.75
CA VAL A 172 5.03 0.75 -3.77
C VAL A 172 6.55 0.55 -3.79
N GLN A 173 7.31 1.24 -4.67
CA GLN A 173 8.77 1.09 -4.76
C GLN A 173 9.49 1.44 -3.46
N ILE A 174 9.05 2.51 -2.77
CA ILE A 174 9.59 2.88 -1.45
C ILE A 174 9.38 1.73 -0.46
N TYR A 175 8.16 1.18 -0.38
CA TYR A 175 7.87 0.11 0.58
C TYR A 175 8.45 -1.26 0.17
N GLU A 176 8.70 -1.52 -1.11
CA GLU A 176 9.54 -2.64 -1.57
C GLU A 176 10.98 -2.50 -1.04
N SER A 177 11.52 -1.28 -1.02
CA SER A 177 12.84 -0.99 -0.44
C SER A 177 12.83 -1.15 1.08
N VAL A 178 11.76 -0.72 1.76
CA VAL A 178 11.57 -0.93 3.20
C VAL A 178 11.52 -2.42 3.54
N TYR A 179 10.76 -3.22 2.78
CA TYR A 179 10.71 -4.66 2.96
C TYR A 179 12.08 -5.30 2.70
N ALA A 180 12.79 -4.88 1.66
CA ALA A 180 14.12 -5.38 1.36
C ALA A 180 15.11 -5.08 2.51
N LEU A 181 15.07 -3.86 3.09
CA LEU A 181 15.85 -3.50 4.28
C LEU A 181 15.48 -4.40 5.47
N SER A 182 14.17 -4.60 5.74
CA SER A 182 13.69 -5.42 6.86
C SER A 182 14.13 -6.89 6.75
N THR A 183 14.37 -7.37 5.54
CA THR A 183 14.84 -8.75 5.28
C THR A 183 16.35 -8.89 5.23
N GLY A 184 17.10 -7.80 5.48
CA GLY A 184 18.57 -7.79 5.62
C GLY A 184 19.32 -7.42 4.35
N LYS A 185 18.67 -6.85 3.33
CA LYS A 185 19.39 -6.28 2.19
C LYS A 185 20.06 -4.96 2.61
N ALA A 186 21.29 -4.76 2.15
CA ALA A 186 22.08 -3.54 2.43
C ALA A 186 21.56 -2.35 1.61
N ILE A 187 20.46 -1.74 2.08
CA ILE A 187 19.89 -0.52 1.50
C ILE A 187 20.14 0.63 2.50
N PRO A 188 20.80 1.73 2.10
CA PRO A 188 20.96 2.88 2.97
C PRO A 188 19.60 3.50 3.33
N GLU A 189 19.32 3.68 4.62
CA GLU A 189 18.08 4.33 5.08
C GLU A 189 17.91 5.74 4.47
N SER A 190 19.01 6.45 4.24
CA SER A 190 19.00 7.78 3.65
C SER A 190 18.35 7.84 2.27
N LEU A 191 18.47 6.78 1.46
CA LEU A 191 17.81 6.69 0.15
C LEU A 191 16.29 6.57 0.34
N ILE A 192 15.84 5.67 1.21
CA ILE A 192 14.41 5.48 1.49
C ILE A 192 13.81 6.76 2.08
N ILE A 193 14.51 7.42 3.01
CA ILE A 193 14.08 8.69 3.62
C ILE A 193 13.92 9.77 2.56
N ASN A 194 14.91 9.89 1.66
CA ASN A 194 14.88 10.89 0.60
C ASN A 194 13.68 10.67 -0.34
N ASP A 195 13.50 9.45 -0.82
CA ASP A 195 12.41 9.11 -1.74
C ASP A 195 11.04 9.29 -1.06
N ALA A 196 10.91 8.91 0.22
CA ALA A 196 9.71 9.13 1.01
C ALA A 196 9.37 10.63 1.15
N ARG A 197 10.36 11.49 1.39
CA ARG A 197 10.17 12.94 1.50
C ARG A 197 9.78 13.59 0.17
N ILE A 198 10.39 13.16 -0.93
CA ILE A 198 10.03 13.65 -2.27
C ILE A 198 8.58 13.28 -2.57
N LEU A 199 8.21 12.03 -2.39
CA LEU A 199 6.82 11.58 -2.63
C LEU A 199 5.83 12.27 -1.68
N LEU A 200 6.16 12.44 -0.42
CA LEU A 200 5.33 13.18 0.55
C LEU A 200 5.04 14.60 0.07
N LYS A 201 6.07 15.31 -0.43
CA LYS A 201 5.90 16.65 -1.00
C LYS A 201 4.96 16.64 -2.20
N ASP A 202 5.12 15.69 -3.14
CA ASP A 202 4.25 15.58 -4.32
C ASP A 202 2.78 15.30 -3.92
N LEU A 203 2.55 14.45 -2.92
CA LEU A 203 1.22 14.18 -2.36
C LEU A 203 0.62 15.42 -1.68
N GLN A 204 1.43 16.20 -0.96
CA GLN A 204 0.99 17.46 -0.34
C GLN A 204 0.63 18.52 -1.38
N GLU A 205 1.41 18.65 -2.44
CA GLU A 205 1.10 19.57 -3.56
C GLU A 205 -0.19 19.18 -4.26
N ARG A 206 -0.41 17.88 -4.51
CA ARG A 206 -1.67 17.38 -5.05
C ARG A 206 -2.87 17.73 -4.15
N SER A 207 -2.74 17.53 -2.84
CA SER A 207 -3.78 17.86 -1.88
C SER A 207 -4.14 19.35 -1.88
N LYS A 208 -3.18 20.24 -2.10
CA LYS A 208 -3.42 21.69 -2.22
C LYS A 208 -4.11 22.07 -3.52
N ALA A 209 -3.77 21.39 -4.62
CA ALA A 209 -4.36 21.64 -5.93
C ALA A 209 -5.83 21.22 -6.01
N PHE A 210 -6.24 20.22 -5.23
CA PHE A 210 -7.60 19.65 -5.25
C PHE A 210 -8.21 19.54 -3.82
N PRO A 211 -8.36 20.67 -3.10
CA PRO A 211 -8.73 20.65 -1.67
C PRO A 211 -10.13 20.07 -1.41
N ASP A 212 -11.04 20.11 -2.39
CA ASP A 212 -12.41 19.61 -2.22
C ASP A 212 -12.52 18.09 -2.33
N GLU A 213 -11.57 17.44 -2.97
CA GLU A 213 -11.50 15.98 -3.11
C GLU A 213 -11.13 15.30 -1.77
N TYR A 214 -10.48 16.03 -0.84
CA TYR A 214 -9.91 15.48 0.40
C TYR A 214 -10.70 15.84 1.66
N LYS A 215 -11.90 16.42 1.53
CA LYS A 215 -12.68 16.96 2.67
C LYS A 215 -13.14 15.92 3.69
N GLN A 216 -13.07 14.65 3.42
CA GLN A 216 -13.07 13.52 4.39
C GLN A 216 -12.84 12.21 3.64
N PRO A 217 -12.06 11.26 4.14
CA PRO A 217 -12.16 9.90 3.66
C PRO A 217 -13.57 9.40 3.98
N LYS A 218 -14.44 9.33 2.97
CA LYS A 218 -15.80 8.75 3.09
C LYS A 218 -15.75 7.29 3.55
N TYR A 219 -14.56 6.74 3.65
CA TYR A 219 -14.30 5.35 3.94
C TYR A 219 -13.09 5.25 4.87
N ALA A 220 -13.30 5.36 6.16
CA ALA A 220 -12.49 4.60 7.09
C ALA A 220 -12.77 3.14 6.73
N GLY A 221 -11.95 2.55 5.89
CA GLY A 221 -11.97 1.13 5.62
C GLY A 221 -11.56 0.46 6.94
N ILE A 222 -12.53 0.18 7.77
CA ILE A 222 -12.36 -0.73 8.87
C ILE A 222 -12.05 -2.05 8.18
N PHE A 223 -10.78 -2.49 8.22
CA PHE A 223 -10.54 -3.93 8.11
C PHE A 223 -11.55 -4.60 9.02
N PRO A 224 -12.25 -5.66 8.58
CA PRO A 224 -13.14 -6.40 9.46
C PRO A 224 -12.43 -6.58 10.79
N ALA A 225 -13.09 -6.18 11.89
CA ALA A 225 -12.52 -6.22 13.23
C ALA A 225 -11.95 -7.62 13.46
N GLY A 226 -10.61 -7.75 13.50
CA GLY A 226 -9.92 -9.04 13.59
C GLY A 226 -8.80 -9.25 12.57
N LEU A 227 -8.55 -8.33 11.63
CA LEU A 227 -7.48 -8.46 10.63
C LEU A 227 -6.17 -7.74 11.03
N TRP A 228 -6.16 -7.01 12.18
CA TRP A 228 -4.96 -6.51 12.86
C TRP A 228 -5.06 -6.78 14.35
#